data_f43b4b73e835256bbd143e3ab2d37c6d
#
_entry.id   f43b4b73e835256bbd143e3ab2d37c6d
#
_cell.length_a   1.000
_cell.length_b   1.000
_cell.length_c   1.000
_cell.angle_alpha   90.00
_cell.angle_beta   90.00
_cell.angle_gamma   90.00
#
_symmetry.space_group_name_H-M   'P 1'
#
loop_
_entity.id
_entity.type
_entity.pdbx_description
1 polymer ?
#
loop_
_entity_poly.entity_id
_entity_poly.type
_entity_poly.pdbx_seq_one_letter_code
_entity_poly.pdbx_strand_id
1 'polypeptide(L)'
;MRFSKNKEFAVLLFSADHVRCCMFRRDSKGVRLKACASGEHDGTDPAKAWKQVLHEVGYSRVCPLMISGALKGGTFFRCTSVRLAPKAMRNALEFELPQRLLQDTGNHELEFVELAGEPGSVPVNVYTFPSADLENLAAMITQSVRKADYFIYPLLALRESDGPVFLPEVEPDFYFADGEWHPADELPPDWFSCWERELRGEFILPEDSSFKLREWLGCLLVARLAASDDVRHTFSGLNILPKQLRPSRLRNQLRLTALLLVLLAADFGWGFAGQLSRHHKEYSSLVATRNRLRSQVTAAQRKLKSAEKELRELSRVVNQSAGEHDVIGKLAGFSSVLPNNVMVMNLRWTDSSVDLTMRSEAESLNVPEMLRPLKFWKMEQIQQRRRNNDVTSMIMLKLVPAEEKK
;
A
#
# COMPACT_ATOMS: atom_id res chain seq x y z
N MET A 1 -7.12 5.25 -9.76
CA MET A 1 -6.54 3.92 -10.03
C MET A 1 -7.37 3.26 -11.12
N ARG A 2 -6.82 2.84 -12.26
CA ARG A 2 -7.64 2.37 -13.40
C ARG A 2 -8.05 0.92 -13.20
N PHE A 3 -9.29 0.63 -12.81
CA PHE A 3 -9.89 -0.71 -12.93
C PHE A 3 -9.86 -1.25 -14.38
N SER A 4 -9.60 -0.38 -15.35
CA SER A 4 -9.68 -0.69 -16.79
C SER A 4 -8.74 -1.80 -17.29
N LYS A 5 -7.77 -2.26 -16.50
CA LYS A 5 -6.85 -3.34 -16.90
C LYS A 5 -7.14 -4.69 -16.24
N ASN A 6 -7.90 -4.73 -15.15
CA ASN A 6 -8.29 -5.99 -14.54
C ASN A 6 -9.63 -6.42 -15.13
N LYS A 7 -9.60 -7.48 -15.90
CA LYS A 7 -10.80 -8.07 -16.49
C LYS A 7 -11.71 -8.70 -15.44
N GLU A 8 -11.21 -8.99 -14.25
CA GLU A 8 -11.94 -9.69 -13.19
C GLU A 8 -11.86 -8.93 -11.86
N PHE A 9 -12.95 -8.97 -11.08
CA PHE A 9 -13.05 -8.41 -9.74
C PHE A 9 -14.06 -9.21 -8.91
N ALA A 10 -13.94 -9.15 -7.59
CA ALA A 10 -14.84 -9.82 -6.66
C ALA A 10 -15.56 -8.81 -5.78
N VAL A 11 -16.81 -9.11 -5.46
CA VAL A 11 -17.62 -8.42 -4.45
C VAL A 11 -17.98 -9.41 -3.37
N LEU A 12 -17.63 -9.11 -2.13
CA LEU A 12 -17.98 -9.89 -0.95
C LEU A 12 -18.93 -9.06 -0.10
N LEU A 13 -20.15 -9.53 0.04
CA LEU A 13 -21.19 -8.95 0.89
C LEU A 13 -21.28 -9.77 2.17
N PHE A 14 -21.20 -9.11 3.31
CA PHE A 14 -21.36 -9.75 4.61
C PHE A 14 -22.53 -9.17 5.40
N SER A 15 -23.15 -10.00 6.21
CA SER A 15 -24.15 -9.63 7.20
C SER A 15 -23.79 -10.24 8.55
N ALA A 16 -24.70 -10.18 9.51
CA ALA A 16 -24.48 -10.74 10.85
C ALA A 16 -24.29 -12.28 10.85
N ASP A 17 -24.91 -12.98 9.91
CA ASP A 17 -25.03 -14.43 9.86
C ASP A 17 -24.66 -15.05 8.51
N HIS A 18 -24.51 -14.23 7.46
CA HIS A 18 -24.26 -14.68 6.11
C HIS A 18 -23.11 -13.94 5.45
N VAL A 19 -22.44 -14.62 4.55
CA VAL A 19 -21.50 -14.02 3.60
C VAL A 19 -21.81 -14.50 2.19
N ARG A 20 -21.83 -13.58 1.24
CA ARG A 20 -22.01 -13.86 -0.18
C ARG A 20 -20.85 -13.26 -0.97
N CYS A 21 -20.39 -13.98 -1.97
CA CYS A 21 -19.36 -13.47 -2.86
C CYS A 21 -19.71 -13.73 -4.30
N CYS A 22 -19.55 -12.70 -5.12
CA CYS A 22 -19.68 -12.78 -6.57
C CYS A 22 -18.38 -12.43 -7.25
N MET A 23 -17.97 -13.24 -8.22
CA MET A 23 -16.86 -12.96 -9.11
C MET A 23 -17.38 -12.45 -10.44
N PHE A 24 -16.90 -11.32 -10.88
CA PHE A 24 -17.30 -10.67 -12.12
C PHE A 24 -16.12 -10.62 -13.10
N ARG A 25 -16.45 -10.64 -14.39
CA ARG A 25 -15.51 -10.39 -15.48
C ARG A 25 -16.04 -9.30 -16.39
N ARG A 26 -15.22 -8.27 -16.61
CA ARG A 26 -15.51 -7.23 -17.59
C ARG A 26 -14.92 -7.61 -18.92
N ASP A 27 -15.72 -7.63 -19.97
CA ASP A 27 -15.31 -7.83 -21.36
C ASP A 27 -15.87 -6.71 -22.26
N SER A 28 -15.70 -6.84 -23.56
CA SER A 28 -16.21 -5.85 -24.53
C SER A 28 -17.75 -5.80 -24.63
N LYS A 29 -18.45 -6.82 -24.12
CA LYS A 29 -19.92 -6.93 -24.17
C LYS A 29 -20.57 -6.47 -22.87
N GLY A 30 -19.80 -6.19 -21.82
CA GLY A 30 -20.33 -5.76 -20.53
C GLY A 30 -19.69 -6.49 -19.35
N VAL A 31 -20.39 -6.53 -18.24
CA VAL A 31 -19.95 -7.19 -17.00
C VAL A 31 -20.68 -8.51 -16.86
N ARG A 32 -19.93 -9.60 -16.85
CA ARG A 32 -20.46 -10.96 -16.70
C ARG A 32 -20.24 -11.47 -15.29
N LEU A 33 -21.26 -12.06 -14.69
CA LEU A 33 -21.15 -12.86 -13.49
C LEU A 33 -20.50 -14.20 -13.83
N LYS A 34 -19.37 -14.53 -13.20
CA LYS A 34 -18.61 -15.77 -13.43
C LYS A 34 -18.96 -16.87 -12.44
N ALA A 35 -19.01 -16.51 -11.18
CA ALA A 35 -19.27 -17.43 -10.09
C ALA A 35 -19.89 -16.65 -8.91
N CYS A 36 -20.67 -17.36 -8.12
CA CYS A 36 -21.20 -16.87 -6.85
C CYS A 36 -21.19 -18.01 -5.83
N ALA A 37 -20.95 -17.66 -4.58
CA ALA A 37 -21.02 -18.58 -3.46
C ALA A 37 -21.54 -17.84 -2.23
N SER A 38 -22.23 -18.57 -1.37
CA SER A 38 -22.74 -18.07 -0.08
C SER A 38 -22.32 -19.01 1.02
N GLY A 39 -22.11 -18.46 2.21
CA GLY A 39 -21.82 -19.20 3.43
C GLY A 39 -22.53 -18.60 4.62
N GLU A 40 -22.92 -19.45 5.53
CA GLU A 40 -23.50 -19.05 6.82
C GLU A 40 -22.43 -19.08 7.89
N HIS A 41 -22.58 -18.25 8.89
CA HIS A 41 -21.76 -18.27 10.10
C HIS A 41 -22.60 -17.86 11.31
N ASP A 42 -22.26 -18.39 12.45
CA ASP A 42 -22.93 -18.12 13.72
C ASP A 42 -22.40 -16.88 14.45
N GLY A 43 -21.61 -16.06 13.76
CA GLY A 43 -20.95 -14.89 14.33
C GLY A 43 -19.65 -15.19 15.09
N THR A 44 -19.33 -16.47 15.36
CA THR A 44 -18.12 -16.83 16.14
C THR A 44 -16.85 -16.76 15.31
N ASP A 45 -16.90 -17.16 14.03
CA ASP A 45 -15.74 -17.12 13.12
C ASP A 45 -16.13 -16.67 11.69
N PRO A 46 -16.51 -15.41 11.50
CA PRO A 46 -16.86 -14.90 10.18
C PRO A 46 -15.68 -14.95 9.20
N ALA A 47 -14.43 -14.87 9.71
CA ALA A 47 -13.25 -14.92 8.85
C ALA A 47 -13.07 -16.25 8.14
N LYS A 48 -13.50 -17.36 8.75
CA LYS A 48 -13.49 -18.69 8.14
C LYS A 48 -14.51 -18.77 6.99
N ALA A 49 -15.73 -18.30 7.22
CA ALA A 49 -16.76 -18.25 6.17
C ALA A 49 -16.32 -17.40 4.97
N TRP A 50 -15.69 -16.24 5.21
CA TRP A 50 -15.15 -15.40 4.14
C TRP A 50 -14.10 -16.14 3.30
N LYS A 51 -13.16 -16.86 3.94
CA LYS A 51 -12.13 -17.64 3.22
C LYS A 51 -12.75 -18.74 2.38
N GLN A 52 -13.73 -19.43 2.93
CA GLN A 52 -14.41 -20.53 2.24
C GLN A 52 -15.11 -20.00 0.99
N VAL A 53 -15.95 -19.00 1.12
CA VAL A 53 -16.73 -18.44 0.01
C VAL A 53 -15.82 -17.85 -1.07
N LEU A 54 -14.74 -17.19 -0.71
CA LEU A 54 -13.73 -16.67 -1.66
C LEU A 54 -13.01 -17.81 -2.39
N HIS A 55 -12.75 -18.91 -1.72
CA HIS A 55 -12.16 -20.09 -2.35
C HIS A 55 -13.13 -20.74 -3.35
N GLU A 56 -14.40 -20.88 -2.98
CA GLU A 56 -15.46 -21.45 -3.83
C GLU A 56 -15.68 -20.65 -5.13
N VAL A 57 -15.65 -19.30 -5.08
CA VAL A 57 -15.74 -18.48 -6.30
C VAL A 57 -14.45 -18.43 -7.09
N GLY A 58 -13.38 -19.09 -6.65
CA GLY A 58 -12.08 -19.06 -7.31
C GLY A 58 -11.37 -17.71 -7.23
N TYR A 59 -11.56 -16.96 -6.14
CA TYR A 59 -10.94 -15.66 -5.95
C TYR A 59 -9.42 -15.75 -5.93
N SER A 60 -8.76 -14.92 -6.73
CA SER A 60 -7.32 -14.74 -6.73
C SER A 60 -6.95 -13.36 -6.16
N ARG A 61 -5.92 -13.29 -5.31
CA ARG A 61 -5.41 -12.02 -4.73
C ARG A 61 -4.94 -10.99 -5.77
N VAL A 62 -4.81 -11.40 -7.02
CA VAL A 62 -4.50 -10.48 -8.14
C VAL A 62 -5.73 -9.68 -8.54
N CYS A 63 -6.94 -10.23 -8.33
CA CYS A 63 -8.20 -9.58 -8.62
C CYS A 63 -8.52 -8.53 -7.55
N PRO A 64 -9.11 -7.38 -7.93
CA PRO A 64 -9.68 -6.45 -6.98
C PRO A 64 -10.76 -7.13 -6.13
N LEU A 65 -10.73 -6.84 -4.83
CA LEU A 65 -11.76 -7.26 -3.88
C LEU A 65 -12.46 -6.03 -3.29
N MET A 66 -13.76 -5.99 -3.49
CA MET A 66 -14.64 -5.04 -2.82
C MET A 66 -15.37 -5.77 -1.70
N ILE A 67 -15.31 -5.21 -0.52
CA ILE A 67 -16.05 -5.71 0.65
C ILE A 67 -17.25 -4.80 0.83
N SER A 68 -18.38 -5.38 1.14
CA SER A 68 -19.64 -4.70 1.29
C SER A 68 -20.43 -5.27 2.46
N GLY A 69 -21.27 -4.45 3.07
CA GLY A 69 -22.12 -4.86 4.19
C GLY A 69 -22.52 -3.68 5.06
N ALA A 70 -23.38 -3.93 6.04
CA ALA A 70 -23.71 -2.97 7.07
C ALA A 70 -22.71 -3.09 8.23
N LEU A 71 -22.26 -1.94 8.73
CA LEU A 71 -21.52 -1.86 9.98
C LEU A 71 -22.47 -1.56 11.12
N LYS A 72 -22.18 -2.08 12.30
CA LYS A 72 -23.02 -1.89 13.49
C LYS A 72 -23.10 -0.39 13.82
N GLY A 73 -24.31 0.15 13.95
CA GLY A 73 -24.50 1.60 14.15
C GLY A 73 -24.30 2.45 12.89
N GLY A 74 -24.12 1.82 11.73
CA GLY A 74 -24.11 2.53 10.45
C GLY A 74 -25.50 3.03 10.06
N THR A 75 -25.57 4.22 9.47
CA THR A 75 -26.81 4.83 9.00
C THR A 75 -26.65 5.31 7.58
N PHE A 76 -27.59 4.94 6.72
CA PHE A 76 -27.66 5.41 5.36
C PHE A 76 -28.79 6.42 5.18
N PHE A 77 -28.53 7.48 4.43
CA PHE A 77 -29.54 8.46 4.03
C PHE A 77 -29.20 9.10 2.69
N ARG A 78 -30.20 9.67 2.05
CA ARG A 78 -30.02 10.49 0.85
C ARG A 78 -30.24 11.96 1.20
N CYS A 79 -29.40 12.83 0.70
CA CYS A 79 -29.57 14.27 0.85
C CYS A 79 -29.27 14.98 -0.47
N THR A 80 -29.66 16.24 -0.54
CA THR A 80 -29.37 17.11 -1.68
C THR A 80 -28.32 18.12 -1.26
N SER A 81 -27.29 18.28 -2.09
CA SER A 81 -26.20 19.24 -1.84
C SER A 81 -25.87 20.03 -3.10
N VAL A 82 -25.14 21.11 -2.94
CA VAL A 82 -24.53 21.82 -4.08
C VAL A 82 -23.30 21.00 -4.53
N ARG A 83 -23.05 20.93 -5.84
CA ARG A 83 -21.90 20.25 -6.38
C ARG A 83 -20.60 20.92 -5.89
N LEU A 84 -19.83 20.20 -5.11
CA LEU A 84 -18.58 20.63 -4.50
C LEU A 84 -17.43 19.72 -4.93
N ALA A 85 -16.19 20.20 -4.74
CA ALA A 85 -15.05 19.31 -4.82
C ALA A 85 -15.16 18.21 -3.72
N PRO A 86 -14.71 16.95 -3.94
CA PRO A 86 -14.93 15.83 -3.02
C PRO A 86 -14.54 16.11 -1.56
N LYS A 87 -13.44 16.86 -1.34
CA LYS A 87 -13.01 17.26 0.01
C LYS A 87 -13.96 18.28 0.65
N ALA A 88 -14.44 19.24 -0.12
CA ALA A 88 -15.37 20.24 0.36
C ALA A 88 -16.75 19.63 0.63
N MET A 89 -17.19 18.69 -0.22
CA MET A 89 -18.40 17.91 -0.01
C MET A 89 -18.33 17.11 1.29
N ARG A 90 -17.21 16.42 1.52
CA ARG A 90 -17.00 15.67 2.76
C ARG A 90 -17.14 16.58 3.99
N ASN A 91 -16.46 17.71 3.99
CA ASN A 91 -16.51 18.66 5.11
C ASN A 91 -17.93 19.22 5.33
N ALA A 92 -18.68 19.48 4.26
CA ALA A 92 -20.06 19.95 4.36
C ALA A 92 -20.96 18.87 4.98
N LEU A 93 -20.84 17.62 4.53
CA LEU A 93 -21.57 16.49 5.08
C LEU A 93 -21.20 16.23 6.55
N GLU A 94 -19.93 16.26 6.90
CA GLU A 94 -19.46 16.13 8.30
C GLU A 94 -20.04 17.20 9.21
N PHE A 95 -20.22 18.41 8.70
CA PHE A 95 -20.85 19.51 9.44
C PHE A 95 -22.36 19.30 9.64
N GLU A 96 -23.05 18.70 8.67
CA GLU A 96 -24.49 18.43 8.75
C GLU A 96 -24.85 17.18 9.58
N LEU A 97 -23.92 16.22 9.70
CA LEU A 97 -24.17 14.94 10.36
C LEU A 97 -24.77 15.02 11.76
N PRO A 98 -24.24 15.85 12.70
CA PRO A 98 -24.81 15.94 14.05
C PRO A 98 -26.27 16.35 14.09
N GLN A 99 -26.67 17.24 13.17
CA GLN A 99 -28.05 17.71 13.06
C GLN A 99 -28.98 16.64 12.50
N ARG A 100 -28.49 15.84 11.52
CA ARG A 100 -29.28 14.79 10.88
C ARG A 100 -29.46 13.55 11.77
N LEU A 101 -28.42 13.17 12.48
CA LEU A 101 -28.43 11.96 13.31
C LEU A 101 -28.91 12.24 14.75
N LEU A 102 -29.07 13.51 15.12
CA LEU A 102 -29.44 13.94 16.48
C LEU A 102 -28.48 13.36 17.55
N GLN A 103 -27.22 13.13 17.19
CA GLN A 103 -26.18 12.52 18.01
C GLN A 103 -24.86 13.29 17.86
N ASP A 104 -23.98 13.12 18.86
CA ASP A 104 -22.59 13.55 18.72
C ASP A 104 -21.86 12.60 17.76
N THR A 105 -21.45 13.11 16.60
CA THR A 105 -20.80 12.35 15.53
C THR A 105 -19.28 12.53 15.51
N GLY A 106 -18.68 13.03 16.59
CA GLY A 106 -17.25 13.33 16.66
C GLY A 106 -16.31 12.15 16.34
N ASN A 107 -16.80 10.92 16.45
CA ASN A 107 -16.07 9.69 16.14
C ASN A 107 -16.73 8.87 14.99
N HIS A 108 -17.37 9.55 14.06
CA HIS A 108 -17.97 8.87 12.90
C HIS A 108 -17.11 9.08 11.66
N GLU A 109 -17.08 8.03 10.84
CA GLU A 109 -16.60 8.07 9.46
C GLU A 109 -17.78 8.17 8.50
N LEU A 110 -17.55 8.71 7.32
CA LEU A 110 -18.58 8.78 6.29
C LEU A 110 -18.05 8.41 4.92
N GLU A 111 -18.92 7.77 4.14
CA GLU A 111 -18.77 7.56 2.71
C GLU A 111 -19.95 8.22 1.99
N PHE A 112 -19.71 8.70 0.78
CA PHE A 112 -20.77 9.30 -0.02
C PHE A 112 -20.56 9.08 -1.51
N VAL A 113 -21.65 9.08 -2.26
CA VAL A 113 -21.66 9.02 -3.73
C VAL A 113 -22.56 10.13 -4.24
N GLU A 114 -22.00 11.02 -5.06
CA GLU A 114 -22.78 12.02 -5.78
C GLU A 114 -23.50 11.34 -6.95
N LEU A 115 -24.80 11.54 -7.04
CA LEU A 115 -25.61 11.04 -8.14
C LEU A 115 -25.63 12.05 -9.30
N ALA A 116 -26.10 11.62 -10.45
CA ALA A 116 -26.36 12.51 -11.56
C ALA A 116 -27.52 13.46 -11.19
N GLY A 117 -27.27 14.75 -11.23
CA GLY A 117 -28.24 15.78 -10.88
C GLY A 117 -28.07 17.02 -11.74
N GLU A 118 -29.02 17.95 -11.63
CA GLU A 118 -29.00 19.24 -12.32
C GLU A 118 -27.83 20.12 -11.84
N PRO A 119 -27.35 21.07 -12.69
CA PRO A 119 -26.35 22.04 -12.27
C PRO A 119 -26.87 22.86 -11.09
N GLY A 120 -26.26 22.67 -9.91
CA GLY A 120 -26.61 23.42 -8.69
C GLY A 120 -27.29 22.62 -7.59
N SER A 121 -27.85 21.44 -7.91
CA SER A 121 -28.48 20.57 -6.91
C SER A 121 -28.17 19.12 -7.24
N VAL A 122 -27.35 18.47 -6.43
CA VAL A 122 -26.89 17.11 -6.65
C VAL A 122 -27.39 16.23 -5.52
N PRO A 123 -28.16 15.16 -5.81
CA PRO A 123 -28.49 14.17 -4.80
C PRO A 123 -27.22 13.41 -4.40
N VAL A 124 -27.07 13.16 -3.12
CA VAL A 124 -25.91 12.47 -2.54
C VAL A 124 -26.38 11.35 -1.65
N ASN A 125 -25.94 10.15 -1.94
CA ASN A 125 -26.09 9.00 -1.05
C ASN A 125 -24.98 9.05 -0.02
N VAL A 126 -25.31 8.97 1.25
CA VAL A 126 -24.37 9.06 2.37
C VAL A 126 -24.53 7.84 3.27
N TYR A 127 -23.42 7.25 3.63
CA TYR A 127 -23.37 6.22 4.66
C TYR A 127 -22.38 6.66 5.75
N THR A 128 -22.83 6.68 6.97
CA THR A 128 -22.04 7.05 8.14
C THR A 128 -22.05 5.94 9.17
N PHE A 129 -20.97 5.80 9.92
CA PHE A 129 -20.81 4.75 10.92
C PHE A 129 -19.73 5.13 11.97
N PRO A 130 -19.76 4.54 13.17
CA PRO A 130 -18.74 4.77 14.18
C PRO A 130 -17.34 4.31 13.73
N SER A 131 -16.30 5.08 14.03
CA SER A 131 -14.91 4.73 13.67
C SER A 131 -14.45 3.39 14.29
N ALA A 132 -14.99 3.01 15.45
CA ALA A 132 -14.71 1.72 16.09
C ALA A 132 -15.10 0.52 15.20
N ASP A 133 -16.16 0.66 14.41
CA ASP A 133 -16.60 -0.41 13.52
C ASP A 133 -15.67 -0.60 12.32
N LEU A 134 -14.97 0.47 11.91
CA LEU A 134 -13.90 0.36 10.92
C LEU A 134 -12.71 -0.44 11.44
N GLU A 135 -12.37 -0.32 12.71
CA GLU A 135 -11.32 -1.12 13.34
C GLU A 135 -11.70 -2.61 13.40
N ASN A 136 -12.94 -2.92 13.75
CA ASN A 136 -13.47 -4.27 13.73
C ASN A 136 -13.44 -4.87 12.32
N LEU A 137 -13.89 -4.12 11.32
CA LEU A 137 -13.81 -4.50 9.91
C LEU A 137 -12.36 -4.73 9.48
N ALA A 138 -11.45 -3.85 9.90
CA ALA A 138 -10.02 -3.96 9.60
C ALA A 138 -9.41 -5.25 10.17
N ALA A 139 -9.79 -5.63 11.38
CA ALA A 139 -9.38 -6.88 11.99
C ALA A 139 -9.92 -8.09 11.21
N MET A 140 -11.19 -8.09 10.83
CA MET A 140 -11.81 -9.15 10.00
C MET A 140 -11.13 -9.29 8.65
N ILE A 141 -10.85 -8.19 7.94
CA ILE A 141 -10.13 -8.20 6.67
C ILE A 141 -8.74 -8.82 6.84
N THR A 142 -8.03 -8.42 7.90
CA THR A 142 -6.67 -8.93 8.16
C THR A 142 -6.66 -10.43 8.41
N GLN A 143 -7.64 -10.93 9.15
CA GLN A 143 -7.77 -12.35 9.51
C GLN A 143 -8.22 -13.20 8.32
N SER A 144 -9.10 -12.69 7.46
CA SER A 144 -9.70 -13.45 6.35
C SER A 144 -8.89 -13.36 5.05
N VAL A 145 -8.73 -12.15 4.50
CA VAL A 145 -8.17 -11.93 3.16
C VAL A 145 -6.85 -11.19 3.16
N ARG A 146 -6.44 -10.64 4.29
CA ARG A 146 -5.29 -9.76 4.53
C ARG A 146 -5.44 -8.37 3.94
N LYS A 147 -6.01 -8.23 2.73
CA LYS A 147 -6.15 -6.95 2.02
C LYS A 147 -7.41 -6.94 1.18
N ALA A 148 -8.06 -5.79 1.12
CA ALA A 148 -9.17 -5.50 0.24
C ALA A 148 -8.94 -4.15 -0.46
N ASP A 149 -9.52 -3.99 -1.64
CA ASP A 149 -9.35 -2.77 -2.43
C ASP A 149 -10.27 -1.65 -1.93
N TYR A 150 -11.52 -1.99 -1.64
CA TYR A 150 -12.54 -1.04 -1.19
C TYR A 150 -13.49 -1.67 -0.18
N PHE A 151 -14.04 -0.83 0.70
CA PHE A 151 -15.29 -1.10 1.39
C PHE A 151 -16.36 -0.19 0.77
N ILE A 152 -17.55 -0.73 0.52
CA ILE A 152 -18.65 0.01 -0.10
C ILE A 152 -19.97 -0.47 0.51
N TYR A 153 -20.73 0.44 1.11
CA TYR A 153 -22.07 0.13 1.56
C TYR A 153 -22.99 -0.05 0.34
N PRO A 154 -23.82 -1.12 0.25
CA PRO A 154 -24.51 -1.46 -1.00
C PRO A 154 -25.43 -0.36 -1.53
N LEU A 155 -26.17 0.33 -0.64
CA LEU A 155 -27.12 1.36 -1.04
C LEU A 155 -26.44 2.65 -1.55
N LEU A 156 -25.13 2.83 -1.35
CA LEU A 156 -24.40 3.92 -2.02
C LEU A 156 -24.45 3.81 -3.55
N ALA A 157 -24.69 2.61 -4.06
CA ALA A 157 -24.79 2.34 -5.49
C ALA A 157 -26.15 2.69 -6.12
N LEU A 158 -27.13 3.08 -5.32
CA LEU A 158 -28.46 3.44 -5.81
C LEU A 158 -28.42 4.74 -6.60
N ARG A 159 -29.10 4.74 -7.74
CA ARG A 159 -29.38 5.92 -8.55
C ARG A 159 -30.68 6.58 -8.07
N GLU A 160 -30.90 7.80 -8.50
CA GLU A 160 -32.15 8.52 -8.19
C GLU A 160 -33.37 7.86 -8.86
N SER A 161 -33.16 7.30 -10.05
CA SER A 161 -34.21 6.61 -10.83
C SER A 161 -34.50 5.18 -10.40
N ASP A 162 -33.71 4.63 -9.46
CA ASP A 162 -33.87 3.25 -9.02
C ASP A 162 -35.16 3.13 -8.19
N GLY A 163 -35.90 2.04 -8.40
CA GLY A 163 -37.12 1.72 -7.64
C GLY A 163 -36.83 1.29 -6.21
N PRO A 164 -37.87 0.85 -5.48
CA PRO A 164 -37.73 0.33 -4.13
C PRO A 164 -36.65 -0.75 -4.05
N VAL A 165 -35.82 -0.72 -2.99
CA VAL A 165 -34.77 -1.71 -2.77
C VAL A 165 -34.86 -2.28 -1.36
N PHE A 166 -34.88 -3.59 -1.27
CA PHE A 166 -34.87 -4.32 -0.02
C PHE A 166 -33.68 -5.26 0.03
N LEU A 167 -32.81 -5.04 1.00
CA LEU A 167 -31.60 -5.86 1.26
C LEU A 167 -31.67 -6.38 2.69
N PRO A 168 -32.30 -7.55 2.94
CA PRO A 168 -32.47 -8.09 4.28
C PRO A 168 -31.14 -8.38 4.98
N GLU A 169 -30.06 -8.58 4.23
CA GLU A 169 -28.70 -8.77 4.76
C GLU A 169 -28.12 -7.50 5.37
N VAL A 170 -28.64 -6.33 5.00
CA VAL A 170 -28.14 -5.02 5.37
C VAL A 170 -29.08 -4.34 6.35
N GLU A 171 -30.37 -4.37 6.05
CA GLU A 171 -31.43 -3.80 6.87
C GLU A 171 -32.68 -4.69 6.75
N PRO A 172 -32.92 -5.59 7.72
CA PRO A 172 -33.97 -6.59 7.62
C PRO A 172 -35.38 -6.02 7.78
N ASP A 173 -35.52 -4.92 8.52
CA ASP A 173 -36.81 -4.38 8.92
C ASP A 173 -37.33 -3.27 8.00
N PHE A 174 -36.49 -2.78 7.09
CA PHE A 174 -36.82 -1.63 6.27
C PHE A 174 -36.38 -1.84 4.80
N TYR A 175 -37.11 -1.21 3.87
CA TYR A 175 -36.68 -1.02 2.48
C TYR A 175 -36.47 0.47 2.21
N PHE A 176 -35.67 0.79 1.21
CA PHE A 176 -35.39 2.15 0.80
C PHE A 176 -36.06 2.47 -0.54
N ALA A 177 -36.88 3.55 -0.56
CA ALA A 177 -37.52 4.06 -1.75
C ALA A 177 -37.67 5.58 -1.66
N ASP A 178 -37.66 6.25 -2.79
CA ASP A 178 -37.94 7.70 -2.94
C ASP A 178 -37.07 8.60 -2.01
N GLY A 179 -35.91 8.10 -1.60
CA GLY A 179 -34.99 8.82 -0.73
C GLY A 179 -35.21 8.57 0.77
N GLU A 180 -36.15 7.74 1.16
CA GLU A 180 -36.57 7.49 2.53
C GLU A 180 -36.63 5.99 2.87
N TRP A 181 -36.63 5.70 4.16
CA TRP A 181 -36.81 4.36 4.70
C TRP A 181 -38.27 4.07 4.98
N HIS A 182 -38.72 2.91 4.56
CA HIS A 182 -40.10 2.42 4.76
C HIS A 182 -40.06 1.05 5.44
N PRO A 183 -41.07 0.72 6.26
CA PRO A 183 -41.18 -0.60 6.88
C PRO A 183 -41.23 -1.73 5.83
N ALA A 184 -40.57 -2.84 6.10
CA ALA A 184 -40.45 -3.96 5.15
C ALA A 184 -41.81 -4.63 4.83
N ASP A 185 -42.80 -4.54 5.73
CA ASP A 185 -44.14 -5.05 5.56
C ASP A 185 -44.97 -4.23 4.53
N GLU A 186 -44.57 -2.99 4.24
CA GLU A 186 -45.15 -2.13 3.21
C GLU A 186 -44.51 -2.33 1.81
N LEU A 187 -43.55 -3.24 1.69
CA LEU A 187 -42.84 -3.46 0.43
C LEU A 187 -43.77 -3.96 -0.68
N PRO A 188 -43.81 -3.28 -1.85
CA PRO A 188 -44.66 -3.73 -2.98
C PRO A 188 -44.30 -5.17 -3.39
N PRO A 189 -45.29 -6.05 -3.66
CA PRO A 189 -45.01 -7.45 -3.97
C PRO A 189 -44.22 -7.66 -5.26
N ASP A 190 -44.28 -6.71 -6.18
CA ASP A 190 -43.60 -6.73 -7.48
C ASP A 190 -42.35 -5.86 -7.54
N TRP A 191 -41.92 -5.34 -6.41
CA TRP A 191 -40.75 -4.43 -6.30
C TRP A 191 -39.51 -4.92 -7.06
N PHE A 192 -39.30 -6.22 -7.08
CA PHE A 192 -38.09 -6.80 -7.68
C PHE A 192 -38.15 -6.89 -9.20
N SER A 193 -39.36 -6.80 -9.81
CA SER A 193 -39.56 -6.96 -11.27
C SER A 193 -38.81 -5.90 -12.09
N CYS A 194 -38.75 -4.66 -11.58
CA CYS A 194 -37.99 -3.58 -12.19
C CYS A 194 -36.49 -3.84 -12.11
N TRP A 195 -36.00 -4.25 -10.94
CA TRP A 195 -34.60 -4.60 -10.70
C TRP A 195 -34.14 -5.76 -11.57
N GLU A 196 -34.95 -6.81 -11.71
CA GLU A 196 -34.58 -7.95 -12.54
C GLU A 196 -34.34 -7.53 -13.99
N ARG A 197 -35.25 -6.70 -14.57
CA ARG A 197 -35.09 -6.20 -15.92
C ARG A 197 -33.87 -5.34 -16.10
N GLU A 198 -33.63 -4.43 -15.17
CA GLU A 198 -32.49 -3.52 -15.22
C GLU A 198 -31.16 -4.25 -15.09
N LEU A 199 -31.03 -5.14 -14.10
CA LEU A 199 -29.82 -5.92 -13.87
C LEU A 199 -29.51 -6.87 -15.03
N ARG A 200 -30.52 -7.50 -15.66
CA ARG A 200 -30.29 -8.30 -16.87
C ARG A 200 -29.88 -7.45 -18.07
N GLY A 201 -30.22 -6.16 -18.08
CA GLY A 201 -29.72 -5.21 -19.09
C GLY A 201 -28.27 -4.76 -18.84
N GLU A 202 -27.87 -4.66 -17.59
CA GLU A 202 -26.53 -4.19 -17.21
C GLU A 202 -25.49 -5.31 -17.11
N PHE A 203 -25.93 -6.51 -16.70
CA PHE A 203 -25.05 -7.66 -16.46
C PHE A 203 -25.39 -8.83 -17.36
N ILE A 204 -24.36 -9.55 -17.79
CA ILE A 204 -24.52 -10.85 -18.42
C ILE A 204 -24.62 -11.89 -17.29
N LEU A 205 -25.84 -12.27 -16.96
CA LEU A 205 -26.19 -13.19 -15.87
C LEU A 205 -26.41 -14.61 -16.41
N PRO A 206 -26.26 -15.65 -15.57
CA PRO A 206 -26.63 -17.00 -15.93
C PRO A 206 -28.12 -17.10 -16.30
N GLU A 207 -28.45 -17.87 -17.31
CA GLU A 207 -29.84 -18.17 -17.71
C GLU A 207 -30.47 -19.27 -16.85
N ASP A 208 -29.70 -19.87 -15.96
CA ASP A 208 -30.13 -20.97 -15.09
C ASP A 208 -31.25 -20.48 -14.15
N SER A 209 -32.38 -21.20 -14.19
CA SER A 209 -33.55 -20.95 -13.34
C SER A 209 -33.26 -21.13 -11.84
N SER A 210 -32.17 -21.81 -11.49
CA SER A 210 -31.72 -21.96 -10.11
C SER A 210 -31.07 -20.69 -9.54
N PHE A 211 -30.64 -19.75 -10.40
CA PHE A 211 -30.02 -18.51 -9.97
C PHE A 211 -31.05 -17.49 -9.49
N LYS A 212 -31.21 -17.39 -8.18
CA LYS A 212 -32.13 -16.44 -7.54
C LYS A 212 -31.52 -15.05 -7.47
N LEU A 213 -31.70 -14.25 -8.50
CA LEU A 213 -31.12 -12.91 -8.66
C LEU A 213 -31.34 -12.01 -7.44
N ARG A 214 -32.51 -12.12 -6.79
CA ARG A 214 -32.86 -11.35 -5.60
C ARG A 214 -31.87 -11.54 -4.44
N GLU A 215 -31.36 -12.76 -4.24
CA GLU A 215 -30.41 -13.06 -3.17
C GLU A 215 -29.04 -12.39 -3.39
N TRP A 216 -28.74 -12.01 -4.62
CA TRP A 216 -27.45 -11.42 -5.01
C TRP A 216 -27.53 -9.92 -5.27
N LEU A 217 -28.68 -9.28 -5.03
CA LEU A 217 -28.92 -7.88 -5.34
C LEU A 217 -27.86 -6.96 -4.74
N GLY A 218 -27.50 -7.14 -3.46
CA GLY A 218 -26.48 -6.32 -2.81
C GLY A 218 -25.12 -6.42 -3.48
N CYS A 219 -24.70 -7.63 -3.89
CA CYS A 219 -23.46 -7.81 -4.65
C CYS A 219 -23.51 -7.15 -6.03
N LEU A 220 -24.66 -7.23 -6.71
CA LEU A 220 -24.84 -6.65 -8.04
C LEU A 220 -24.87 -5.12 -8.00
N LEU A 221 -25.47 -4.51 -6.98
CA LEU A 221 -25.44 -3.06 -6.77
C LEU A 221 -23.99 -2.56 -6.62
N VAL A 222 -23.20 -3.22 -5.78
CA VAL A 222 -21.77 -2.87 -5.62
C VAL A 222 -21.00 -3.10 -6.92
N ALA A 223 -21.30 -4.17 -7.65
CA ALA A 223 -20.68 -4.44 -8.94
C ALA A 223 -21.06 -3.40 -9.99
N ARG A 224 -22.29 -2.89 -10.00
CA ARG A 224 -22.74 -1.78 -10.84
C ARG A 224 -21.90 -0.55 -10.61
N LEU A 225 -21.73 -0.18 -9.36
CA LEU A 225 -20.91 0.96 -8.96
C LEU A 225 -19.45 0.78 -9.41
N ALA A 226 -18.89 -0.41 -9.24
CA ALA A 226 -17.52 -0.74 -9.68
C ALA A 226 -17.37 -0.78 -11.20
N ALA A 227 -18.43 -1.07 -11.93
CA ALA A 227 -18.42 -1.18 -13.39
C ALA A 227 -18.58 0.16 -14.10
N SER A 228 -19.16 1.17 -13.42
CA SER A 228 -19.39 2.48 -14.03
C SER A 228 -18.05 3.21 -14.25
N ASP A 229 -17.91 3.88 -15.41
CA ASP A 229 -16.69 4.62 -15.73
C ASP A 229 -16.58 5.93 -14.94
N ASP A 230 -17.71 6.51 -14.52
CA ASP A 230 -17.79 7.73 -13.71
C ASP A 230 -17.32 7.54 -12.29
N VAL A 231 -17.38 6.33 -11.77
CA VAL A 231 -16.91 5.95 -10.43
C VAL A 231 -15.41 6.17 -10.24
N ARG A 232 -14.62 6.29 -11.31
CA ARG A 232 -13.17 6.52 -11.21
C ARG A 232 -12.81 7.81 -10.49
N HIS A 233 -13.61 8.85 -10.66
CA HIS A 233 -13.40 10.12 -9.97
C HIS A 233 -13.92 10.08 -8.52
N THR A 234 -14.99 9.35 -8.29
CA THR A 234 -15.67 9.23 -7.00
C THR A 234 -14.89 8.34 -6.02
N PHE A 235 -14.39 7.17 -6.47
CA PHE A 235 -13.67 6.23 -5.60
C PHE A 235 -12.27 6.66 -5.14
N SER A 236 -11.61 7.59 -5.82
CA SER A 236 -10.26 8.00 -5.40
C SER A 236 -10.23 8.75 -4.07
N GLY A 237 -11.36 9.32 -3.65
CA GLY A 237 -11.53 10.05 -2.39
C GLY A 237 -12.30 9.29 -1.29
N LEU A 238 -13.00 8.23 -1.66
CA LEU A 238 -14.04 7.59 -0.83
C LEU A 238 -13.61 6.31 -0.13
N ASN A 239 -12.41 5.81 -0.38
CA ASN A 239 -12.03 4.55 0.25
C ASN A 239 -11.64 4.77 1.71
N ILE A 240 -12.54 4.44 2.62
CA ILE A 240 -12.34 4.50 4.07
C ILE A 240 -11.34 3.48 4.60
N LEU A 241 -11.09 2.40 3.85
CA LEU A 241 -10.12 1.39 4.30
C LEU A 241 -8.75 2.02 4.56
N PRO A 242 -8.12 1.74 5.71
CA PRO A 242 -6.76 2.17 6.00
C PRO A 242 -5.79 1.75 4.89
N LYS A 243 -4.81 2.59 4.57
CA LYS A 243 -3.83 2.32 3.50
C LYS A 243 -3.11 0.98 3.67
N GLN A 244 -2.96 0.52 4.90
CA GLN A 244 -2.32 -0.76 5.25
C GLN A 244 -3.11 -1.98 4.74
N LEU A 245 -4.43 -1.87 4.69
CA LEU A 245 -5.34 -2.93 4.22
C LEU A 245 -5.52 -2.92 2.71
N ARG A 246 -5.07 -1.88 2.03
CA ARG A 246 -5.16 -1.80 0.57
C ARG A 246 -4.00 -2.55 -0.09
N PRO A 247 -4.23 -3.31 -1.16
CA PRO A 247 -3.15 -3.96 -1.88
C PRO A 247 -2.26 -2.91 -2.55
N SER A 248 -0.96 -2.97 -2.29
CA SER A 248 0.01 -2.14 -3.01
C SER A 248 0.14 -2.64 -4.46
N ARG A 249 -0.56 -2.02 -5.39
CA ARG A 249 -0.53 -2.38 -6.82
C ARG A 249 0.69 -1.82 -7.56
N LEU A 250 1.76 -1.52 -6.85
CA LEU A 250 3.08 -1.18 -7.40
C LEU A 250 3.70 -2.32 -8.24
N ARG A 251 3.04 -3.49 -8.28
CA ARG A 251 3.58 -4.69 -8.95
C ARG A 251 3.88 -4.49 -10.45
N ASN A 252 3.09 -3.66 -11.14
CA ASN A 252 3.38 -3.36 -12.55
C ASN A 252 4.53 -2.35 -12.71
N GLN A 253 4.67 -1.42 -11.78
CA GLN A 253 5.82 -0.51 -11.74
C GLN A 253 7.09 -1.28 -11.36
N LEU A 254 7.00 -2.18 -10.36
CA LEU A 254 8.11 -3.07 -9.99
C LEU A 254 8.51 -4.04 -11.12
N ARG A 255 7.56 -4.54 -11.90
CA ARG A 255 7.88 -5.36 -13.09
C ARG A 255 8.53 -4.52 -14.19
N LEU A 256 8.07 -3.29 -14.40
CA LEU A 256 8.67 -2.37 -15.38
C LEU A 256 10.05 -1.93 -14.93
N THR A 257 10.25 -1.61 -13.65
CA THR A 257 11.57 -1.29 -13.09
C THR A 257 12.50 -2.49 -13.06
N ALA A 258 11.99 -3.70 -12.75
CA ALA A 258 12.78 -4.92 -12.84
C ALA A 258 13.17 -5.23 -14.30
N LEU A 259 12.26 -5.06 -15.26
CA LEU A 259 12.56 -5.24 -16.68
C LEU A 259 13.57 -4.21 -17.17
N LEU A 260 13.45 -2.95 -16.77
CA LEU A 260 14.42 -1.89 -17.06
C LEU A 260 15.79 -2.20 -16.42
N LEU A 261 15.82 -2.70 -15.18
CA LEU A 261 17.06 -3.12 -14.52
C LEU A 261 17.72 -4.30 -15.23
N VAL A 262 16.94 -5.27 -15.70
CA VAL A 262 17.46 -6.42 -16.48
C VAL A 262 18.00 -5.95 -17.83
N LEU A 263 17.33 -5.03 -18.51
CA LEU A 263 17.82 -4.45 -19.77
C LEU A 263 19.09 -3.62 -19.56
N LEU A 264 19.15 -2.81 -18.50
CA LEU A 264 20.34 -2.07 -18.11
C LEU A 264 21.49 -3.01 -17.74
N ALA A 265 21.24 -4.08 -17.00
CA ALA A 265 22.25 -5.08 -16.65
C ALA A 265 22.75 -5.85 -17.88
N ALA A 266 21.87 -6.12 -18.86
CA ALA A 266 22.25 -6.74 -20.12
C ALA A 266 23.10 -5.80 -20.99
N ASP A 267 22.75 -4.52 -21.07
CA ASP A 267 23.52 -3.51 -21.81
C ASP A 267 24.89 -3.26 -21.16
N PHE A 268 24.93 -3.13 -19.82
CA PHE A 268 26.19 -3.06 -19.07
C PHE A 268 27.04 -4.34 -19.24
N GLY A 269 26.41 -5.51 -19.16
CA GLY A 269 27.07 -6.81 -19.36
C GLY A 269 27.70 -6.95 -20.75
N TRP A 270 26.99 -6.49 -21.78
CA TRP A 270 27.49 -6.51 -23.15
C TRP A 270 28.65 -5.54 -23.37
N GLY A 271 28.53 -4.32 -22.83
CA GLY A 271 29.61 -3.32 -22.83
C GLY A 271 30.84 -3.79 -22.06
N PHE A 272 30.62 -4.42 -20.90
CA PHE A 272 31.68 -4.94 -20.03
C PHE A 272 32.42 -6.15 -20.67
N ALA A 273 31.69 -7.05 -21.32
CA ALA A 273 32.30 -8.17 -22.03
C ALA A 273 33.19 -7.72 -23.21
N GLY A 274 32.76 -6.65 -23.91
CA GLY A 274 33.55 -6.02 -24.95
C GLY A 274 34.82 -5.34 -24.42
N GLN A 275 34.74 -4.69 -23.26
CA GLN A 275 35.93 -4.08 -22.60
C GLN A 275 36.85 -5.15 -22.02
N LEU A 276 36.32 -6.21 -21.38
CA LEU A 276 37.14 -7.31 -20.88
C LEU A 276 37.96 -7.99 -21.96
N SER A 277 37.38 -8.18 -23.13
CA SER A 277 38.08 -8.73 -24.31
C SER A 277 39.20 -7.82 -24.81
N ARG A 278 39.04 -6.50 -24.75
CA ARG A 278 40.11 -5.52 -25.07
C ARG A 278 41.18 -5.49 -23.99
N HIS A 279 40.79 -5.47 -22.72
CA HIS A 279 41.76 -5.50 -21.60
C HIS A 279 42.56 -6.80 -21.50
N HIS A 280 41.99 -7.92 -21.93
CA HIS A 280 42.76 -9.17 -21.96
C HIS A 280 43.89 -9.15 -22.98
N LYS A 281 43.72 -8.46 -24.11
CA LYS A 281 44.77 -8.21 -25.09
C LYS A 281 45.84 -7.22 -24.59
N GLU A 282 45.41 -6.18 -23.86
CA GLU A 282 46.31 -5.21 -23.23
C GLU A 282 47.07 -5.82 -22.06
N TYR A 283 46.45 -6.67 -21.26
CA TYR A 283 47.10 -7.33 -20.13
C TYR A 283 48.27 -8.24 -20.56
N SER A 284 48.11 -8.92 -21.68
CA SER A 284 49.20 -9.74 -22.24
C SER A 284 50.42 -8.90 -22.66
N SER A 285 50.20 -7.70 -23.14
CA SER A 285 51.28 -6.76 -23.48
C SER A 285 51.92 -6.11 -22.25
N LEU A 286 51.11 -5.85 -21.21
CA LEU A 286 51.59 -5.28 -19.94
C LEU A 286 52.41 -6.29 -19.13
N VAL A 287 52.09 -7.58 -19.20
CA VAL A 287 52.89 -8.65 -18.55
C VAL A 287 54.30 -8.71 -19.16
N ALA A 288 54.41 -8.54 -20.48
CA ALA A 288 55.73 -8.49 -21.15
C ALA A 288 56.53 -7.27 -20.69
N THR A 289 55.87 -6.11 -20.53
CA THR A 289 56.50 -4.85 -20.09
C THR A 289 56.86 -4.91 -18.59
N ARG A 290 56.05 -5.56 -17.76
CA ARG A 290 56.32 -5.79 -16.33
C ARG A 290 57.57 -6.60 -16.10
N ASN A 291 57.81 -7.63 -16.90
CA ASN A 291 59.02 -8.45 -16.77
C ASN A 291 60.29 -7.67 -17.14
N ARG A 292 60.16 -6.68 -18.04
CA ARG A 292 61.27 -5.79 -18.44
C ARG A 292 61.58 -4.73 -17.37
N LEU A 293 60.55 -4.25 -16.61
CA LEU A 293 60.70 -3.27 -15.55
C LEU A 293 61.22 -3.89 -14.25
N ARG A 294 61.00 -5.18 -14.03
CA ARG A 294 61.42 -5.88 -12.81
C ARG A 294 62.93 -5.86 -12.58
N SER A 295 63.72 -5.87 -13.66
CA SER A 295 65.19 -5.72 -13.58
C SER A 295 65.61 -4.29 -13.23
N GLN A 296 64.82 -3.27 -13.61
CA GLN A 296 65.12 -1.87 -13.28
C GLN A 296 64.70 -1.53 -11.82
N VAL A 297 63.64 -2.15 -11.32
CA VAL A 297 63.15 -1.93 -9.94
C VAL A 297 64.15 -2.50 -8.92
N THR A 298 64.82 -3.62 -9.20
CA THR A 298 65.83 -4.18 -8.31
C THR A 298 67.08 -3.26 -8.14
N ALA A 299 67.37 -2.47 -9.16
CA ALA A 299 68.46 -1.47 -9.05
C ALA A 299 68.01 -0.21 -8.27
N ALA A 300 66.72 0.18 -8.39
CA ALA A 300 66.16 1.33 -7.68
C ALA A 300 65.91 1.02 -6.18
N GLN A 301 65.58 -0.22 -5.83
CA GLN A 301 65.38 -0.63 -4.43
C GLN A 301 66.67 -0.52 -3.57
N ARG A 302 67.87 -0.64 -4.18
CA ARG A 302 69.15 -0.41 -3.47
C ARG A 302 69.33 1.08 -3.13
N LYS A 303 68.79 1.98 -3.95
CA LYS A 303 68.87 3.43 -3.66
C LYS A 303 67.77 3.88 -2.68
N LEU A 304 66.65 3.17 -2.59
CA LEU A 304 65.56 3.48 -1.65
C LEU A 304 65.91 3.15 -0.18
N LYS A 305 66.69 2.11 0.04
CA LYS A 305 67.11 1.75 1.42
C LYS A 305 67.94 2.83 2.12
N SER A 306 68.60 3.68 1.35
CA SER A 306 69.33 4.83 1.96
C SER A 306 68.40 5.99 2.27
N ALA A 307 67.36 6.21 1.45
CA ALA A 307 66.35 7.26 1.67
C ALA A 307 65.34 6.91 2.78
N GLU A 308 65.09 5.62 3.03
CA GLU A 308 64.20 5.19 4.13
C GLU A 308 64.73 5.55 5.52
N LYS A 309 66.03 5.68 5.66
CA LYS A 309 66.65 6.08 6.94
C LYS A 309 66.32 7.55 7.28
N GLU A 310 66.34 8.40 6.29
CA GLU A 310 65.95 9.83 6.45
C GLU A 310 64.45 10.02 6.64
N LEU A 311 63.61 9.20 5.97
CA LEU A 311 62.17 9.25 6.14
C LEU A 311 61.66 8.78 7.51
N ARG A 312 62.36 7.84 8.16
CA ARG A 312 62.03 7.41 9.52
C ARG A 312 62.25 8.50 10.58
N GLU A 313 63.18 9.39 10.36
CA GLU A 313 63.38 10.55 11.24
C GLU A 313 62.28 11.59 11.04
N LEU A 314 61.87 11.86 9.78
CA LEU A 314 60.76 12.74 9.47
C LEU A 314 59.39 12.19 9.93
N SER A 315 59.17 10.88 9.82
CA SER A 315 57.89 10.26 10.27
C SER A 315 57.71 10.32 11.80
N ARG A 316 58.80 10.38 12.57
CA ARG A 316 58.70 10.60 14.00
C ARG A 316 58.19 12.00 14.38
N VAL A 317 58.56 13.00 13.61
CA VAL A 317 58.05 14.38 13.80
C VAL A 317 56.61 14.52 13.35
N VAL A 318 56.22 13.86 12.27
CA VAL A 318 54.84 13.88 11.76
C VAL A 318 53.88 13.08 12.65
N ASN A 319 54.29 11.97 13.22
CA ASN A 319 53.44 11.17 14.12
C ASN A 319 53.19 11.86 15.47
N GLN A 320 53.97 12.81 15.89
CA GLN A 320 53.66 13.62 17.05
C GLN A 320 52.58 14.67 16.82
N SER A 321 52.37 15.11 15.57
CA SER A 321 51.32 16.05 15.19
C SER A 321 50.05 15.38 14.62
N ALA A 322 50.11 14.09 14.27
CA ALA A 322 49.01 13.38 13.63
C ALA A 322 47.98 12.71 14.58
N GLY A 323 48.24 12.82 15.91
CA GLY A 323 47.36 12.17 16.90
C GLY A 323 45.93 12.65 16.95
N GLU A 324 45.62 13.79 16.35
CA GLU A 324 44.28 14.38 16.39
C GLU A 324 43.38 14.09 15.15
N HIS A 325 43.94 13.56 14.06
CA HIS A 325 43.21 13.41 12.79
C HIS A 325 43.30 12.03 12.13
N ASP A 326 43.37 10.94 12.90
CA ASP A 326 43.29 9.59 12.30
C ASP A 326 41.88 9.24 11.80
N VAL A 327 41.51 9.84 10.68
CA VAL A 327 40.21 9.62 10.00
C VAL A 327 40.08 8.17 9.54
N ILE A 328 41.15 7.56 9.08
CA ILE A 328 41.16 6.19 8.54
C ILE A 328 40.96 5.16 9.66
N GLY A 329 41.68 5.31 10.79
CA GLY A 329 41.49 4.45 11.94
C GLY A 329 40.09 4.55 12.54
N LYS A 330 39.54 5.75 12.57
CA LYS A 330 38.19 6.00 13.05
C LYS A 330 37.12 5.42 12.08
N LEU A 331 37.34 5.48 10.77
CA LEU A 331 36.47 4.84 9.76
C LEU A 331 36.51 3.31 9.83
N ALA A 332 37.70 2.74 10.03
CA ALA A 332 37.84 1.29 10.24
C ALA A 332 37.09 0.83 11.49
N GLY A 333 37.10 1.64 12.56
CA GLY A 333 36.30 1.40 13.76
C GLY A 333 34.82 1.36 13.48
N PHE A 334 34.26 2.23 12.61
CA PHE A 334 32.86 2.19 12.20
C PHE A 334 32.56 0.90 11.43
N SER A 335 33.37 0.51 10.47
CA SER A 335 33.12 -0.67 9.65
C SER A 335 33.14 -1.98 10.45
N SER A 336 33.92 -2.05 11.53
CA SER A 336 34.01 -3.25 12.39
C SER A 336 32.81 -3.43 13.33
N VAL A 337 32.03 -2.37 13.56
CA VAL A 337 30.89 -2.36 14.50
C VAL A 337 29.58 -2.48 13.77
N LEU A 338 29.53 -2.16 12.47
CA LEU A 338 28.31 -2.25 11.68
C LEU A 338 28.00 -3.71 11.32
N PRO A 339 26.81 -4.22 11.62
CA PRO A 339 26.42 -5.57 11.23
C PRO A 339 26.18 -5.65 9.71
N ASN A 340 26.31 -6.86 9.16
CA ASN A 340 26.24 -7.11 7.71
C ASN A 340 24.89 -6.74 7.04
N ASN A 341 23.83 -6.56 7.83
CA ASN A 341 22.49 -6.18 7.38
C ASN A 341 22.23 -4.66 7.42
N VAL A 342 23.28 -3.87 7.66
CA VAL A 342 23.21 -2.41 7.67
C VAL A 342 24.06 -1.85 6.55
N MET A 343 23.44 -1.06 5.68
CA MET A 343 24.12 -0.38 4.59
C MET A 343 24.28 1.11 4.90
N VAL A 344 25.50 1.60 4.83
CA VAL A 344 25.78 3.04 4.92
C VAL A 344 25.42 3.69 3.57
N MET A 345 24.47 4.61 3.60
CA MET A 345 24.00 5.33 2.42
C MET A 345 24.77 6.64 2.21
N ASN A 346 25.08 7.31 3.31
CA ASN A 346 25.82 8.57 3.28
C ASN A 346 26.61 8.73 4.58
N LEU A 347 27.81 9.23 4.44
CA LEU A 347 28.70 9.61 5.55
C LEU A 347 29.26 10.99 5.24
N ARG A 348 28.96 11.95 6.09
CA ARG A 348 29.50 13.31 6.03
C ARG A 348 30.32 13.58 7.30
N TRP A 349 31.61 13.81 7.10
CA TRP A 349 32.53 14.13 8.16
C TRP A 349 32.79 15.63 8.19
N THR A 350 32.68 16.24 9.37
CA THR A 350 33.04 17.63 9.64
C THR A 350 34.02 17.66 10.83
N ASP A 351 34.71 18.76 11.07
CA ASP A 351 35.65 18.89 12.17
C ASP A 351 35.03 18.65 13.57
N SER A 352 33.70 18.84 13.69
CA SER A 352 32.99 18.75 14.97
C SER A 352 31.96 17.63 15.04
N SER A 353 31.62 16.96 13.92
CA SER A 353 30.59 15.92 13.91
C SER A 353 30.70 14.97 12.73
N VAL A 354 30.07 13.81 12.88
CA VAL A 354 29.87 12.83 11.79
C VAL A 354 28.40 12.60 11.63
N ASP A 355 27.88 12.93 10.45
CA ASP A 355 26.51 12.63 10.07
C ASP A 355 26.49 11.33 9.25
N LEU A 356 25.78 10.34 9.75
CA LEU A 356 25.72 9.01 9.16
C LEU A 356 24.28 8.66 8.82
N THR A 357 24.03 8.32 7.57
CA THR A 357 22.74 7.79 7.13
C THR A 357 22.89 6.34 6.75
N MET A 358 22.11 5.48 7.40
CA MET A 358 22.16 4.03 7.21
C MET A 358 20.78 3.49 6.84
N ARG A 359 20.76 2.42 6.09
CA ARG A 359 19.59 1.62 5.79
C ARG A 359 19.75 0.25 6.42
N SER A 360 18.77 -0.19 7.19
CA SER A 360 18.73 -1.50 7.83
C SER A 360 17.55 -2.32 7.34
N GLU A 361 17.79 -3.60 7.11
CA GLU A 361 16.75 -4.59 6.81
C GLU A 361 16.16 -5.22 8.09
N ALA A 362 16.71 -4.93 9.25
CA ALA A 362 16.20 -5.42 10.52
C ALA A 362 14.98 -4.60 10.98
N GLU A 363 13.98 -5.29 11.53
CA GLU A 363 12.75 -4.67 12.06
C GLU A 363 13.00 -3.68 13.20
N SER A 364 14.00 -3.95 14.03
CA SER A 364 14.47 -3.04 15.10
C SER A 364 15.97 -3.17 15.26
N LEU A 365 16.70 -2.10 14.99
CA LEU A 365 18.12 -2.02 15.25
C LEU A 365 18.33 -1.18 16.53
N ASN A 366 18.92 -1.79 17.55
CA ASN A 366 19.32 -1.05 18.76
C ASN A 366 20.62 -0.30 18.50
N VAL A 367 20.49 0.86 17.86
CA VAL A 367 21.62 1.69 17.44
C VAL A 367 22.53 2.13 18.60
N PRO A 368 22.00 2.52 19.79
CA PRO A 368 22.83 2.86 20.93
C PRO A 368 23.73 1.72 21.40
N GLU A 369 23.23 0.49 21.37
CA GLU A 369 23.98 -0.70 21.80
C GLU A 369 25.04 -1.10 20.76
N MET A 370 24.70 -1.00 19.49
CA MET A 370 25.62 -1.26 18.38
C MET A 370 26.80 -0.31 18.37
N LEU A 371 26.60 0.96 18.68
CA LEU A 371 27.67 1.98 18.68
C LEU A 371 28.44 2.07 20.01
N ARG A 372 28.03 1.35 21.04
CA ARG A 372 28.68 1.33 22.36
C ARG A 372 30.17 0.99 22.33
N PRO A 373 30.70 0.13 21.44
CA PRO A 373 32.15 -0.11 21.35
C PRO A 373 32.93 1.09 20.83
N LEU A 374 32.32 2.06 20.16
CA LEU A 374 32.97 3.25 19.62
C LEU A 374 33.17 4.30 20.72
N LYS A 375 34.16 4.10 21.58
CA LYS A 375 34.44 4.97 22.74
C LYS A 375 34.76 6.43 22.40
N PHE A 376 35.15 6.71 21.15
CA PHE A 376 35.56 8.04 20.69
C PHE A 376 34.40 8.92 20.25
N TRP A 377 33.18 8.37 20.17
CA TRP A 377 32.02 9.08 19.66
C TRP A 377 30.87 9.02 20.64
N LYS A 378 30.21 10.16 20.81
CA LYS A 378 28.95 10.27 21.55
C LYS A 378 27.81 10.54 20.56
N MET A 379 26.75 9.81 20.69
CA MET A 379 25.53 10.03 19.88
C MET A 379 24.82 11.28 20.37
N GLU A 380 24.69 12.28 19.49
CA GLU A 380 23.99 13.53 19.77
C GLU A 380 22.51 13.44 19.34
N GLN A 381 22.26 12.86 18.17
CA GLN A 381 20.92 12.78 17.62
C GLN A 381 20.75 11.47 16.86
N ILE A 382 19.57 10.86 17.02
CA ILE A 382 19.13 9.69 16.24
C ILE A 382 17.74 9.94 15.71
N GLN A 383 17.53 9.71 14.42
CA GLN A 383 16.23 9.71 13.79
C GLN A 383 16.07 8.40 13.02
N GLN A 384 15.09 7.61 13.42
CA GLN A 384 14.73 6.38 12.72
C GLN A 384 13.39 6.60 12.02
N ARG A 385 13.37 6.49 10.70
CA ARG A 385 12.16 6.60 9.89
C ARG A 385 11.88 5.27 9.20
N ARG A 386 10.70 4.73 9.45
CA ARG A 386 10.16 3.59 8.71
C ARG A 386 9.18 4.11 7.67
N ARG A 387 9.34 3.76 6.42
CA ARG A 387 8.37 4.10 5.37
C ARG A 387 7.26 3.06 5.42
N ASN A 388 5.99 3.52 5.54
CA ASN A 388 4.81 2.64 5.54
C ASN A 388 4.81 1.80 4.26
N ASN A 389 5.13 0.53 4.32
CA ASN A 389 5.23 -0.51 3.29
C ASN A 389 6.66 -0.98 2.94
N ASP A 390 7.70 -0.47 3.57
CA ASP A 390 9.06 -0.95 3.33
C ASP A 390 9.53 -1.79 4.53
N VAL A 391 10.13 -2.96 4.26
CA VAL A 391 10.73 -3.80 5.30
C VAL A 391 11.99 -3.13 5.87
N THR A 392 12.46 -2.08 5.20
CA THR A 392 13.70 -1.39 5.56
C THR A 392 13.45 -0.12 6.36
N SER A 393 14.27 0.11 7.38
CA SER A 393 14.30 1.35 8.16
C SER A 393 15.50 2.22 7.77
N MET A 394 15.25 3.52 7.64
CA MET A 394 16.30 4.51 7.44
C MET A 394 16.65 5.15 8.78
N ILE A 395 17.93 5.15 9.10
CA ILE A 395 18.48 5.64 10.36
C ILE A 395 19.43 6.77 10.05
N MET A 396 19.18 7.94 10.59
CA MET A 396 20.08 9.09 10.55
C MET A 396 20.67 9.31 11.93
N LEU A 397 21.98 9.40 11.99
CA LEU A 397 22.74 9.57 13.21
C LEU A 397 23.60 10.80 13.09
N LYS A 398 23.67 11.57 14.15
CA LYS A 398 24.69 12.59 14.34
C LYS A 398 25.55 12.22 15.54
N LEU A 399 26.81 12.04 15.29
CA LEU A 399 27.82 11.69 16.28
C LEU A 399 28.76 12.89 16.50
N VAL A 400 29.08 13.15 17.75
CA VAL A 400 30.04 14.15 18.13
C VAL A 400 31.20 13.49 18.86
N PRO A 401 32.44 14.04 18.82
CA PRO A 401 33.55 13.50 19.58
C PRO A 401 33.19 13.42 21.07
N ALA A 402 33.49 12.29 21.70
CA ALA A 402 33.39 12.20 23.16
C ALA A 402 34.46 13.07 23.77
N GLU A 403 34.10 14.05 24.59
CA GLU A 403 35.07 14.81 25.37
C GLU A 403 35.87 13.83 26.25
N GLU A 404 37.17 13.76 26.03
CA GLU A 404 38.07 13.09 26.96
C GLU A 404 38.00 13.87 28.30
N LYS A 405 37.42 13.24 29.30
CA LYS A 405 37.61 13.73 30.68
C LYS A 405 39.08 13.69 31.00
N LYS A 406 39.68 14.86 30.97
CA LYS A 406 41.01 15.07 31.59
C LYS A 406 41.01 14.74 33.07
#